data_374f911dca680b0db42d154c0b0b437d
#
_entry.id   374f911dca680b0db42d154c0b0b437d
#
_cell.length_a   1.000
_cell.length_b   1.000
_cell.length_c   1.000
_cell.angle_alpha   90.00
_cell.angle_beta   90.00
_cell.angle_gamma   90.00
#
_symmetry.space_group_name_H-M   'P 1'
#
loop_
_entity.id
_entity.type
_entity.pdbx_description
1 polymer ?
#
loop_
_entity_poly.entity_id
_entity_poly.type
_entity_poly.pdbx_seq_one_letter_code
_entity_poly.pdbx_strand_id
1 'polypeptide(L)'
;MDSIVIRDLRLEVLIGIHRREQHMPQTVSLDLDIGLPGETVFASDRVADTIDYEQVALRIKALAASGHFRLVETLAERIARLLLDDFGAPWVKVSAAKIAILPNAKFVGVSIERKK
;
A
#
# COMPACT_ATOMS: atom_id res chain seq x y z
N MET A 1 1.77 -17.82 7.83
CA MET A 1 2.97 -17.08 7.43
C MET A 1 3.02 -15.74 8.15
N ASP A 2 4.15 -15.43 8.70
CA ASP A 2 4.29 -14.22 9.53
C ASP A 2 4.35 -12.98 8.66
N SER A 3 3.70 -11.92 9.12
CA SER A 3 3.65 -10.67 8.35
C SER A 3 3.64 -9.45 9.25
N ILE A 4 4.08 -8.34 8.68
CA ILE A 4 3.86 -7.02 9.24
C ILE A 4 2.50 -6.56 8.72
N VAL A 5 1.69 -5.99 9.59
CA VAL A 5 0.40 -5.45 9.18
C VAL A 5 0.37 -3.94 9.40
N ILE A 6 -0.14 -3.23 8.40
CA ILE A 6 -0.42 -1.79 8.50
C ILE A 6 -1.88 -1.63 8.11
N ARG A 7 -2.67 -0.97 8.95
CA ARG A 7 -4.10 -0.81 8.73
C ARG A 7 -4.47 0.66 8.62
N ASP A 8 -5.30 0.98 7.65
CA ASP A 8 -5.84 2.32 7.43
C ASP A 8 -4.74 3.38 7.28
N LEU A 9 -3.71 3.05 6.51
CA LEU A 9 -2.71 4.06 6.13
C LEU A 9 -3.35 4.99 5.11
N ARG A 10 -3.56 6.23 5.47
CA ARG A 10 -4.26 7.18 4.62
C ARG A 10 -3.31 8.00 3.78
N LEU A 11 -3.60 8.09 2.49
CA LEU A 11 -2.80 8.82 1.52
C LEU A 11 -3.69 9.82 0.78
N GLU A 12 -3.14 11.00 0.48
CA GLU A 12 -3.76 11.92 -0.44
C GLU A 12 -3.18 11.69 -1.83
N VAL A 13 -4.04 11.33 -2.78
CA VAL A 13 -3.61 10.87 -4.12
C VAL A 13 -4.48 11.51 -5.18
N LEU A 14 -3.86 11.93 -6.29
CA LEU A 14 -4.59 12.27 -7.49
C LEU A 14 -4.99 10.96 -8.16
N ILE A 15 -6.25 10.57 -8.03
CA ILE A 15 -6.72 9.28 -8.50
C ILE A 15 -8.13 9.39 -9.06
N GLY A 16 -8.34 8.80 -10.23
CA GLY A 16 -9.64 8.74 -10.88
C GLY A 16 -9.57 8.97 -12.36
N ILE A 17 -10.65 8.55 -13.05
CA ILE A 17 -10.79 8.68 -14.49
C ILE A 17 -11.48 9.99 -14.89
N HIS A 18 -12.17 10.63 -13.95
CA HIS A 18 -12.88 11.87 -14.21
C HIS A 18 -11.94 13.07 -14.19
N ARG A 19 -12.24 14.06 -15.05
CA ARG A 19 -11.39 15.24 -15.21
C ARG A 19 -11.15 15.97 -13.88
N ARG A 20 -12.18 16.14 -13.08
CA ARG A 20 -12.07 16.81 -11.77
C ARG A 20 -11.15 16.07 -10.79
N GLU A 21 -11.09 14.73 -10.90
CA GLU A 21 -10.25 13.89 -10.04
C GLU A 21 -8.77 14.02 -10.36
N GLN A 22 -8.44 14.55 -11.54
CA GLN A 22 -7.05 14.72 -11.95
C GLN A 22 -6.38 15.92 -11.29
N HIS A 23 -7.16 16.80 -10.65
CA HIS A 23 -6.67 18.04 -10.06
C HIS A 23 -6.92 18.15 -8.56
N MET A 24 -7.74 17.27 -8.00
CA MET A 24 -8.09 17.30 -6.57
C MET A 24 -7.68 16.00 -5.91
N PRO A 25 -6.77 16.06 -4.93
CA PRO A 25 -6.39 14.85 -4.20
C PRO A 25 -7.60 14.24 -3.48
N GLN A 26 -7.62 12.92 -3.47
CA GLN A 26 -8.61 12.15 -2.73
C GLN A 26 -7.91 11.28 -1.70
N THR A 27 -8.61 10.97 -0.62
CA THR A 27 -8.08 10.08 0.40
C THR A 27 -8.25 8.64 -0.02
N VAL A 28 -7.13 7.91 -0.02
CA VAL A 28 -7.11 6.46 -0.23
C VAL A 28 -6.65 5.82 1.07
N SER A 29 -7.35 4.80 1.51
CA SER A 29 -6.98 4.02 2.68
C SER A 29 -6.31 2.72 2.23
N LEU A 30 -5.16 2.42 2.82
CA LEU A 30 -4.41 1.21 2.52
C LEU A 30 -4.38 0.28 3.72
N ASP A 31 -4.64 -1.00 3.46
CA ASP A 31 -4.37 -2.08 4.40
C ASP A 31 -3.32 -2.98 3.78
N LEU A 32 -2.26 -3.23 4.51
CA LEU A 32 -1.12 -3.99 4.02
C LEU A 32 -0.82 -5.17 4.92
N ASP A 33 -0.59 -6.32 4.30
CA ASP A 33 0.06 -7.47 4.95
C ASP A 33 1.36 -7.69 4.17
N ILE A 34 2.48 -7.58 4.87
CA ILE A 34 3.81 -7.65 4.26
C ILE A 34 4.54 -8.84 4.86
N GLY A 35 4.79 -9.86 4.04
CA GLY A 35 5.49 -11.05 4.50
C GLY A 35 6.86 -10.71 5.07
N LEU A 36 7.19 -11.31 6.21
CA LEU A 36 8.51 -11.12 6.80
C LEU A 36 9.56 -11.88 5.98
N PRO A 37 10.77 -11.33 5.85
CA PRO A 37 11.84 -12.01 5.09
C PRO A 37 12.31 -13.30 5.74
N GLY A 38 12.03 -13.51 7.02
CA GLY A 38 12.39 -14.71 7.73
C GLY A 38 11.98 -14.65 9.19
N GLU A 39 12.43 -15.60 9.99
CA GLU A 39 12.09 -15.68 11.41
C GLU A 39 13.20 -15.16 12.32
N THR A 40 14.34 -14.80 11.77
CA THR A 40 15.52 -14.37 12.55
C THR A 40 15.22 -13.22 13.48
N VAL A 41 14.39 -12.27 13.04
CA VAL A 41 14.05 -11.07 13.81
C VAL A 41 13.43 -11.41 15.17
N PHE A 42 12.67 -12.51 15.24
CA PHE A 42 12.00 -12.88 16.50
C PHE A 42 12.98 -13.25 17.61
N ALA A 43 14.19 -13.65 17.25
CA ALA A 43 15.24 -13.97 18.21
C ALA A 43 16.27 -12.85 18.34
N SER A 44 16.62 -12.19 17.23
CA SER A 44 17.67 -11.17 17.21
C SER A 44 17.24 -9.81 17.72
N ASP A 45 15.96 -9.47 17.56
CA ASP A 45 15.42 -8.15 17.90
C ASP A 45 16.12 -7.02 17.14
N ARG A 46 16.59 -7.29 15.89
CA ARG A 46 17.32 -6.32 15.08
C ARG A 46 16.49 -5.88 13.88
N VAL A 47 16.44 -4.56 13.65
CA VAL A 47 15.74 -3.99 12.49
C VAL A 47 16.30 -4.54 11.18
N ALA A 48 17.60 -4.82 11.12
CA ALA A 48 18.24 -5.37 9.93
C ALA A 48 17.66 -6.73 9.50
N ASP A 49 17.02 -7.45 10.41
CA ASP A 49 16.47 -8.77 10.15
C ASP A 49 14.98 -8.75 9.79
N THR A 50 14.41 -7.57 9.63
CA THR A 50 13.00 -7.39 9.28
C THR A 50 12.85 -6.30 8.21
N ILE A 51 11.63 -5.81 8.05
CA ILE A 51 11.31 -4.69 7.18
C ILE A 51 10.93 -3.50 8.05
N ASP A 52 11.58 -2.35 7.81
CA ASP A 52 11.30 -1.12 8.53
C ASP A 52 10.00 -0.49 8.02
N TYR A 53 8.92 -0.63 8.79
CA TYR A 53 7.61 -0.14 8.35
C TYR A 53 7.52 1.39 8.31
N GLU A 54 8.38 2.13 9.01
CA GLU A 54 8.43 3.58 8.87
C GLU A 54 8.91 3.97 7.47
N GLN A 55 9.94 3.27 6.97
CA GLN A 55 10.44 3.48 5.62
C GLN A 55 9.42 3.05 4.58
N VAL A 56 8.68 1.98 4.86
CA VAL A 56 7.58 1.54 4.00
C VAL A 56 6.56 2.66 3.83
N ALA A 57 6.10 3.24 4.94
CA ALA A 57 5.12 4.32 4.90
C ALA A 57 5.63 5.54 4.13
N LEU A 58 6.89 5.93 4.36
CA LEU A 58 7.50 7.06 3.66
C LEU A 58 7.60 6.82 2.15
N ARG A 59 8.02 5.63 1.74
CA ARG A 59 8.18 5.30 0.32
C ARG A 59 6.83 5.20 -0.38
N ILE A 60 5.81 4.67 0.29
CA ILE A 60 4.46 4.61 -0.26
C ILE A 60 3.90 6.02 -0.44
N LYS A 61 4.09 6.90 0.54
CA LYS A 61 3.64 8.29 0.41
C LYS A 61 4.32 8.99 -0.76
N ALA A 62 5.61 8.78 -0.95
CA ALA A 62 6.35 9.35 -2.07
C ALA A 62 5.83 8.82 -3.41
N LEU A 63 5.55 7.53 -3.50
CA LEU A 63 4.98 6.92 -4.70
C LEU A 63 3.60 7.52 -5.02
N ALA A 64 2.76 7.64 -3.99
CA ALA A 64 1.41 8.21 -4.17
C ALA A 64 1.44 9.66 -4.64
N ALA A 65 2.44 10.42 -4.22
CA ALA A 65 2.60 11.82 -4.58
C ALA A 65 3.27 12.02 -5.96
N SER A 66 3.78 10.95 -6.58
CA SER A 66 4.61 11.05 -7.78
C SER A 66 3.83 11.35 -9.07
N GLY A 67 2.51 11.32 -9.03
CA GLY A 67 1.73 11.57 -10.22
C GLY A 67 0.26 11.25 -10.04
N HIS A 68 -0.41 11.07 -11.17
CA HIS A 68 -1.84 10.78 -11.22
C HIS A 68 -2.05 9.29 -11.55
N PHE A 69 -2.96 8.65 -10.82
CA PHE A 69 -3.40 7.28 -11.08
C PHE A 69 -4.85 7.29 -11.54
N ARG A 70 -5.14 6.58 -12.62
CA ARG A 70 -6.53 6.50 -13.09
C ARG A 70 -7.36 5.55 -12.24
N LEU A 71 -6.75 4.45 -11.78
CA LEU A 71 -7.46 3.38 -11.08
C LEU A 71 -6.73 3.00 -9.80
N VAL A 72 -7.50 2.61 -8.77
CA VAL A 72 -6.92 2.10 -7.52
C VAL A 72 -6.17 0.79 -7.76
N GLU A 73 -6.56 0.02 -8.75
CA GLU A 73 -5.88 -1.22 -9.15
C GLU A 73 -4.43 -0.95 -9.52
N THR A 74 -4.18 0.10 -10.30
CA THR A 74 -2.82 0.47 -10.71
C THR A 74 -2.00 0.92 -9.52
N LEU A 75 -2.60 1.73 -8.64
CA LEU A 75 -1.92 2.16 -7.42
C LEU A 75 -1.55 0.97 -6.55
N ALA A 76 -2.50 0.05 -6.35
CA ALA A 76 -2.26 -1.15 -5.55
C ALA A 76 -1.12 -2.00 -6.12
N GLU A 77 -1.08 -2.19 -7.44
CA GLU A 77 -0.01 -2.95 -8.08
C GLU A 77 1.35 -2.27 -7.92
N ARG A 78 1.41 -0.96 -8.07
CA ARG A 78 2.65 -0.21 -7.90
C ARG A 78 3.17 -0.31 -6.47
N ILE A 79 2.27 -0.26 -5.48
CA ILE A 79 2.63 -0.43 -4.08
C ILE A 79 3.14 -1.86 -3.83
N ALA A 80 2.44 -2.86 -4.36
CA ALA A 80 2.87 -4.25 -4.22
C ALA A 80 4.28 -4.46 -4.78
N ARG A 81 4.56 -3.93 -5.97
CA ARG A 81 5.89 -4.06 -6.59
C ARG A 81 6.97 -3.35 -5.77
N LEU A 82 6.66 -2.17 -5.24
CA LEU A 82 7.59 -1.48 -4.35
C LEU A 82 8.00 -2.35 -3.16
N LEU A 83 7.02 -2.98 -2.53
CA LEU A 83 7.26 -3.82 -1.35
C LEU A 83 8.05 -5.08 -1.68
N LEU A 84 7.74 -5.72 -2.80
CA LEU A 84 8.45 -6.93 -3.23
C LEU A 84 9.87 -6.62 -3.69
N ASP A 85 10.03 -5.58 -4.52
CA ASP A 85 11.30 -5.31 -5.19
C ASP A 85 12.27 -4.49 -4.33
N ASP A 86 11.78 -3.45 -3.66
CA ASP A 86 12.64 -2.53 -2.92
C ASP A 86 12.82 -2.93 -1.45
N PHE A 87 11.84 -3.58 -0.86
CA PHE A 87 11.90 -4.01 0.54
C PHE A 87 12.17 -5.50 0.71
N GLY A 88 12.13 -6.25 -0.38
CA GLY A 88 12.45 -7.67 -0.34
C GLY A 88 11.40 -8.54 0.33
N ALA A 89 10.16 -8.08 0.43
CA ALA A 89 9.10 -8.90 0.99
C ALA A 89 8.89 -10.14 0.10
N PRO A 90 8.75 -11.33 0.69
CA PRO A 90 8.50 -12.54 -0.11
C PRO A 90 7.10 -12.61 -0.68
N TRP A 91 6.16 -11.93 -0.04
CA TRP A 91 4.78 -11.83 -0.51
C TRP A 91 4.13 -10.63 0.14
N VAL A 92 3.08 -10.12 -0.49
CA VAL A 92 2.30 -9.00 0.05
C VAL A 92 0.83 -9.17 -0.28
N LYS A 93 -0.02 -8.61 0.59
CA LYS A 93 -1.42 -8.38 0.30
C LYS A 93 -1.66 -6.89 0.44
N VAL A 94 -2.19 -6.27 -0.61
CA VAL A 94 -2.44 -4.83 -0.65
C VAL A 94 -3.92 -4.60 -0.92
N SER A 95 -4.58 -3.89 -0.02
CA SER A 95 -5.95 -3.43 -0.21
C SER A 95 -5.92 -1.92 -0.28
N ALA A 96 -6.44 -1.35 -1.37
CA ALA A 96 -6.48 0.08 -1.59
C ALA A 96 -7.91 0.50 -1.87
N ALA A 97 -8.43 1.48 -1.14
CA ALA A 97 -9.82 1.88 -1.23
C ALA A 97 -9.99 3.39 -1.23
N LYS A 98 -10.88 3.88 -2.11
CA LYS A 98 -11.36 5.26 -2.08
C LYS A 98 -12.50 5.32 -1.08
N ILE A 99 -12.53 6.40 -0.29
CA ILE A 99 -13.50 6.58 0.78
C ILE A 99 -14.71 7.35 0.24
N ALA A 100 -15.92 6.89 0.63
CA ALA A 100 -17.19 7.59 0.36
C ALA A 100 -17.49 7.84 -1.12
N ILE A 101 -17.15 6.91 -1.99
CA ILE A 101 -17.39 7.04 -3.44
C ILE A 101 -18.83 6.63 -3.81
N LEU A 102 -19.38 5.63 -3.12
CA LEU A 102 -20.75 5.18 -3.36
C LEU A 102 -21.64 5.56 -2.18
N PRO A 103 -22.91 5.94 -2.43
CA PRO A 103 -23.82 6.38 -1.35
C PRO A 103 -24.01 5.37 -0.22
N ASN A 104 -23.99 4.08 -0.54
CA ASN A 104 -24.31 3.03 0.42
C ASN A 104 -23.09 2.18 0.79
N ALA A 105 -21.88 2.65 0.52
CA ALA A 105 -20.66 1.94 0.87
C ALA A 105 -19.68 2.91 1.53
N LYS A 106 -19.03 2.48 2.61
CA LYS A 106 -18.01 3.30 3.29
C LYS A 106 -16.81 3.55 2.38
N PHE A 107 -16.41 2.54 1.65
CA PHE A 107 -15.28 2.63 0.74
C PHE A 107 -15.44 1.60 -0.38
N VAL A 108 -14.77 1.87 -1.48
CA VAL A 108 -14.71 0.97 -2.64
C VAL A 108 -13.27 0.87 -3.07
N GLY A 109 -12.82 -0.33 -3.29
CA GLY A 109 -11.43 -0.54 -3.67
C GLY A 109 -11.14 -1.92 -4.16
N VAL A 110 -9.88 -2.29 -4.11
CA VAL A 110 -9.38 -3.57 -4.59
C VAL A 110 -8.45 -4.18 -3.56
N SER A 111 -8.41 -5.50 -3.54
CA SER A 111 -7.47 -6.26 -2.71
C SER A 111 -6.73 -7.21 -3.62
N ILE A 112 -5.41 -7.15 -3.60
CA ILE A 112 -4.55 -7.99 -4.43
C ILE A 112 -3.51 -8.71 -3.59
N GLU A 113 -3.09 -9.87 -4.04
CA GLU A 113 -1.99 -10.62 -3.45
C GLU A 113 -0.91 -10.83 -4.50
N ARG A 114 0.35 -10.64 -4.10
CA ARG A 114 1.49 -10.83 -5.01
C ARG A 114 2.61 -11.54 -4.30
N LYS A 115 3.31 -12.37 -5.03
CA LYS A 115 4.52 -13.06 -4.55
C LYS A 115 5.72 -12.64 -5.36
N LYS A 116 6.85 -12.70 -4.71
CA LYS A 116 8.12 -12.42 -5.36
C LYS A 116 8.51 -13.49 -6.36
#